data_3ff3d75ce48b13f8cf1e67fea1333069
#
_entry.id   3ff3d75ce48b13f8cf1e67fea1333069
#
_cell.length_a   1.000
_cell.length_b   1.000
_cell.length_c   1.000
_cell.angle_alpha   90.00
_cell.angle_beta   90.00
_cell.angle_gamma   90.00
#
_symmetry.space_group_name_H-M   'P 1'
#
loop_
_entity.id
_entity.type
_entity.pdbx_description
1 polymer ?
#
loop_
_entity_poly.entity_id
_entity_poly.type
_entity_poly.pdbx_seq_one_letter_code
_entity_poly.pdbx_strand_id
1 'polypeptide(L)'
;MSASEIETTPALVRGSYAKIASNIDIIRERLGRPLTYAEKILLGHLDDARGQELDPGESYLQLRPDRVAMQDATAQMAVLQFMQAGRDTTAVPSTVHCDHLIQAHQGAAQDMDTARTTNQEVYDFLRSASARYGLGFWGPGAGIIHQVVLENYAFPGGMMIGTDSHTPNAGGLGMFACGVGGADAVDVMAGFPWEVLYPNKVGVHLTGSLNGWASPKDVILKVCGRQARAAR
;
A
#
# COMPACT_ATOMS: atom_id res chain seq x y z
N MET A 1 -2.55 21.86 9.57
CA MET A 1 -3.42 20.64 9.43
C MET A 1 -3.20 19.81 10.67
N SER A 2 -4.23 19.20 11.25
CA SER A 2 -4.03 18.22 12.34
C SER A 2 -3.28 17.00 11.77
N ALA A 3 -2.42 16.38 12.60
CA ALA A 3 -1.76 15.13 12.22
C ALA A 3 -2.82 14.11 11.74
N SER A 4 -2.52 13.39 10.66
CA SER A 4 -3.40 12.32 10.19
C SER A 4 -3.46 11.23 11.27
N GLU A 5 -4.66 10.74 11.55
CA GLU A 5 -4.85 9.66 12.51
C GLU A 5 -4.25 8.38 11.91
N ILE A 6 -3.29 7.75 12.61
CA ILE A 6 -2.52 6.61 12.09
C ILE A 6 -3.42 5.36 11.98
N GLU A 7 -4.33 5.20 12.93
CA GLU A 7 -5.18 4.02 13.07
C GLU A 7 -6.31 3.99 12.03
N THR A 8 -6.73 2.78 11.65
CA THR A 8 -7.91 2.58 10.81
C THR A 8 -9.18 2.71 11.65
N THR A 9 -9.59 3.94 11.91
CA THR A 9 -10.79 4.22 12.70
C THR A 9 -12.07 4.07 11.87
N PRO A 10 -13.22 3.84 12.53
CA PRO A 10 -14.52 3.89 11.84
C PRO A 10 -14.80 5.22 11.12
N ALA A 11 -14.20 6.31 11.57
CA ALA A 11 -14.33 7.62 10.92
C ALA A 11 -13.57 7.66 9.60
N LEU A 12 -12.32 7.17 9.57
CA LEU A 12 -11.52 7.05 8.36
C LEU A 12 -12.22 6.16 7.32
N VAL A 13 -12.68 4.98 7.73
CA VAL A 13 -13.38 4.03 6.83
C VAL A 13 -14.65 4.65 6.25
N ARG A 14 -15.47 5.33 7.06
CA ARG A 14 -16.66 6.05 6.56
C ARG A 14 -16.31 7.16 5.58
N GLY A 15 -15.22 7.89 5.83
CA GLY A 15 -14.73 8.93 4.92
C GLY A 15 -14.30 8.36 3.56
N SER A 16 -13.54 7.26 3.57
CA SER A 16 -13.16 6.53 2.34
C SER A 16 -14.40 6.04 1.57
N TYR A 17 -15.35 5.41 2.25
CA TYR A 17 -16.58 4.93 1.60
C TYR A 17 -17.45 6.05 1.04
N ALA A 18 -17.55 7.19 1.71
CA ALA A 18 -18.30 8.35 1.21
C ALA A 18 -17.66 8.89 -0.09
N LYS A 19 -16.34 9.00 -0.13
CA LYS A 19 -15.58 9.39 -1.32
C LYS A 19 -15.79 8.40 -2.47
N ILE A 20 -15.63 7.11 -2.19
CA ILE A 20 -15.86 6.05 -3.18
C ILE A 20 -17.28 6.12 -3.75
N ALA A 21 -18.30 6.24 -2.91
CA ALA A 21 -19.70 6.32 -3.34
C ALA A 21 -19.92 7.50 -4.28
N SER A 22 -19.42 8.69 -3.91
CA SER A 22 -19.54 9.90 -4.73
C SER A 22 -18.86 9.73 -6.10
N ASN A 23 -17.65 9.16 -6.15
CA ASN A 23 -16.94 8.95 -7.40
C ASN A 23 -17.59 7.87 -8.27
N ILE A 24 -18.07 6.78 -7.66
CA ILE A 24 -18.67 5.66 -8.37
C ILE A 24 -19.94 6.06 -9.13
N ASP A 25 -20.77 6.94 -8.59
CA ASP A 25 -21.95 7.41 -9.28
C ASP A 25 -21.59 8.18 -10.56
N ILE A 26 -20.60 9.06 -10.48
CA ILE A 26 -20.04 9.77 -11.65
C ILE A 26 -19.46 8.79 -12.68
N ILE A 27 -18.65 7.84 -12.23
CA ILE A 27 -17.98 6.87 -13.11
C ILE A 27 -18.97 5.94 -13.81
N ARG A 28 -20.04 5.51 -13.13
CA ARG A 28 -21.10 4.71 -13.75
C ARG A 28 -21.82 5.45 -14.85
N GLU A 29 -22.11 6.74 -14.63
CA GLU A 29 -22.71 7.60 -15.66
C GLU A 29 -21.77 7.72 -16.87
N ARG A 30 -20.48 7.99 -16.65
CA ARG A 30 -19.50 8.16 -17.72
C ARG A 30 -19.27 6.89 -18.53
N LEU A 31 -19.17 5.72 -17.86
CA LEU A 31 -18.86 4.46 -18.53
C LEU A 31 -20.10 3.72 -19.07
N GLY A 32 -21.31 4.07 -18.62
CA GLY A 32 -22.58 3.47 -19.06
C GLY A 32 -22.70 1.96 -18.81
N ARG A 33 -21.96 1.42 -17.84
CA ARG A 33 -21.93 -0.02 -17.54
C ARG A 33 -21.69 -0.34 -16.07
N PRO A 34 -22.03 -1.56 -15.62
CA PRO A 34 -21.65 -2.05 -14.30
C PRO A 34 -20.12 -2.09 -14.12
N LEU A 35 -19.66 -1.88 -12.88
CA LEU A 35 -18.25 -1.93 -12.48
C LEU A 35 -17.99 -3.20 -11.67
N THR A 36 -16.84 -3.82 -11.91
CA THR A 36 -16.32 -4.88 -11.06
C THR A 36 -15.91 -4.34 -9.69
N TYR A 37 -15.70 -5.21 -8.70
CA TYR A 37 -15.22 -4.80 -7.38
C TYR A 37 -13.90 -4.02 -7.45
N ALA A 38 -12.92 -4.54 -8.18
CA ALA A 38 -11.63 -3.89 -8.37
C ALA A 38 -11.75 -2.51 -9.02
N GLU A 39 -12.62 -2.36 -10.04
CA GLU A 39 -12.91 -1.05 -10.64
C GLU A 39 -13.56 -0.07 -9.68
N LYS A 40 -14.47 -0.55 -8.82
CA LYS A 40 -15.10 0.31 -7.81
C LYS A 40 -14.07 0.88 -6.85
N ILE A 41 -13.08 0.08 -6.43
CA ILE A 41 -12.03 0.58 -5.56
C ILE A 41 -11.12 1.54 -6.34
N LEU A 42 -10.56 1.10 -7.45
CA LEU A 42 -9.61 1.90 -8.23
C LEU A 42 -10.21 3.26 -8.63
N LEU A 43 -11.35 3.23 -9.30
CA LEU A 43 -12.00 4.45 -9.81
C LEU A 43 -12.71 5.26 -8.72
N GLY A 44 -13.05 4.62 -7.61
CA GLY A 44 -13.56 5.29 -6.41
C GLY A 44 -12.53 6.18 -5.72
N HIS A 45 -11.23 5.92 -5.95
CA HIS A 45 -10.13 6.71 -5.41
C HIS A 45 -9.57 7.76 -6.37
N LEU A 46 -10.22 8.02 -7.51
CA LEU A 46 -9.82 9.10 -8.40
C LEU A 46 -9.82 10.45 -7.68
N ASP A 47 -8.83 11.25 -7.97
CA ASP A 47 -8.75 12.65 -7.52
C ASP A 47 -9.86 13.48 -8.18
N ASP A 48 -9.99 13.36 -9.49
CA ASP A 48 -11.08 13.96 -10.28
C ASP A 48 -11.82 12.88 -11.09
N ALA A 49 -12.96 12.43 -10.60
CA ALA A 49 -13.79 11.44 -11.28
C ALA A 49 -14.50 11.98 -12.54
N ARG A 50 -14.54 13.31 -12.74
CA ARG A 50 -15.24 13.95 -13.88
C ARG A 50 -14.32 14.17 -15.07
N GLY A 51 -13.11 14.68 -14.83
CA GLY A 51 -12.22 15.19 -15.91
C GLY A 51 -11.17 14.21 -16.38
N GLN A 52 -10.78 13.21 -15.58
CA GLN A 52 -9.73 12.27 -15.99
C GLN A 52 -10.17 11.34 -17.11
N GLU A 53 -9.27 11.04 -18.03
CA GLU A 53 -9.45 10.02 -19.06
C GLU A 53 -9.43 8.62 -18.43
N LEU A 54 -10.22 7.67 -18.97
CA LEU A 54 -10.44 6.36 -18.39
C LEU A 54 -10.24 5.23 -19.41
N ASP A 55 -9.14 5.28 -20.15
CA ASP A 55 -8.79 4.29 -21.17
C ASP A 55 -7.72 3.33 -20.64
N PRO A 56 -8.09 2.06 -20.33
CA PRO A 56 -7.15 1.09 -19.77
C PRO A 56 -5.95 0.84 -20.69
N GLY A 57 -4.75 0.93 -20.15
CA GLY A 57 -3.50 0.76 -20.87
C GLY A 57 -2.99 2.03 -21.58
N GLU A 58 -3.75 3.10 -21.60
CA GLU A 58 -3.42 4.34 -22.34
C GLU A 58 -3.39 5.58 -21.43
N SER A 59 -4.43 5.81 -20.62
CA SER A 59 -4.51 7.00 -19.78
C SER A 59 -3.82 6.81 -18.42
N TYR A 60 -3.36 7.91 -17.82
CA TYR A 60 -2.83 7.94 -16.46
C TYR A 60 -3.91 8.37 -15.48
N LEU A 61 -4.05 7.62 -14.40
CA LEU A 61 -4.96 7.92 -13.31
C LEU A 61 -4.25 8.67 -12.19
N GLN A 62 -4.87 9.72 -11.69
CA GLN A 62 -4.49 10.44 -10.48
C GLN A 62 -5.35 9.90 -9.33
N LEU A 63 -4.74 9.15 -8.42
CA LEU A 63 -5.44 8.45 -7.35
C LEU A 63 -5.11 9.04 -5.98
N ARG A 64 -6.04 8.88 -5.03
CA ARG A 64 -5.90 9.30 -3.62
C ARG A 64 -5.91 8.08 -2.70
N PRO A 65 -4.78 7.40 -2.50
CA PRO A 65 -4.70 6.30 -1.53
C PRO A 65 -5.10 6.74 -0.11
N ASP A 66 -5.69 5.82 0.64
CA ASP A 66 -6.09 6.07 2.03
C ASP A 66 -4.89 6.02 2.98
N ARG A 67 -3.80 5.31 2.61
CA ARG A 67 -2.60 5.20 3.45
C ARG A 67 -1.35 4.78 2.68
N VAL A 68 -0.21 4.99 3.35
CA VAL A 68 1.13 4.53 2.91
C VAL A 68 1.74 3.61 3.96
N ALA A 69 2.35 2.49 3.55
CA ALA A 69 3.14 1.62 4.42
C ALA A 69 4.55 1.46 3.85
N MET A 70 5.57 1.61 4.70
CA MET A 70 6.97 1.57 4.30
C MET A 70 7.75 0.56 5.15
N GLN A 71 8.60 -0.23 4.53
CA GLN A 71 9.56 -1.07 5.24
C GLN A 71 10.87 -0.30 5.50
N ASP A 72 11.64 -0.70 6.52
CA ASP A 72 12.77 0.07 7.05
C ASP A 72 13.92 0.33 6.05
N ALA A 73 14.21 -0.57 5.13
CA ALA A 73 15.29 -0.37 4.17
C ALA A 73 14.98 0.76 3.16
N THR A 74 13.72 0.86 2.70
CA THR A 74 13.28 1.87 1.73
C THR A 74 12.76 3.14 2.39
N ALA A 75 12.21 3.04 3.61
CA ALA A 75 11.69 4.19 4.36
C ALA A 75 12.75 5.25 4.65
N GLN A 76 14.02 4.86 4.81
CA GLN A 76 15.11 5.80 5.06
C GLN A 76 15.13 6.91 4.00
N MET A 77 15.17 6.52 2.73
CA MET A 77 15.22 7.48 1.63
C MET A 77 13.88 8.21 1.46
N ALA A 78 12.76 7.50 1.58
CA ALA A 78 11.43 8.11 1.44
C ALA A 78 11.19 9.17 2.52
N VAL A 79 11.55 8.90 3.78
CA VAL A 79 11.41 9.87 4.88
C VAL A 79 12.34 11.07 4.70
N LEU A 80 13.59 10.86 4.26
CA LEU A 80 14.51 11.95 3.94
C LEU A 80 13.96 12.87 2.83
N GLN A 81 13.40 12.29 1.78
CA GLN A 81 12.75 13.06 0.69
C GLN A 81 11.51 13.80 1.20
N PHE A 82 10.69 13.16 2.06
CA PHE A 82 9.54 13.82 2.68
C PHE A 82 9.95 15.01 3.53
N MET A 83 11.06 14.91 4.27
CA MET A 83 11.60 16.05 5.05
C MET A 83 11.94 17.24 4.13
N GLN A 84 12.46 16.98 2.92
CA GLN A 84 12.77 18.02 1.94
C GLN A 84 11.51 18.66 1.35
N ALA A 85 10.38 17.96 1.35
CA ALA A 85 9.10 18.51 0.89
C ALA A 85 8.54 19.60 1.84
N GLY A 86 9.13 19.80 3.02
CA GLY A 86 8.81 20.88 3.95
C GLY A 86 7.41 20.81 4.56
N ARG A 87 6.85 19.61 4.66
CA ARG A 87 5.55 19.37 5.31
C ARG A 87 5.72 19.10 6.79
N ASP A 88 4.81 19.62 7.61
CA ASP A 88 4.83 19.39 9.06
C ASP A 88 4.39 17.99 9.45
N THR A 89 3.43 17.43 8.72
CA THR A 89 2.86 16.09 8.94
C THR A 89 2.46 15.46 7.61
N THR A 90 2.33 14.13 7.58
CA THR A 90 1.82 13.41 6.41
C THR A 90 0.34 13.73 6.14
N ALA A 91 -0.02 13.78 4.87
CA ALA A 91 -1.40 14.06 4.43
C ALA A 91 -2.34 12.86 4.60
N VAL A 92 -1.78 11.65 4.63
CA VAL A 92 -2.51 10.39 4.84
C VAL A 92 -1.85 9.57 5.94
N PRO A 93 -2.58 8.69 6.63
CA PRO A 93 -1.99 7.73 7.56
C PRO A 93 -0.82 7.00 6.93
N SER A 94 0.35 7.10 7.53
CA SER A 94 1.57 6.50 7.01
C SER A 94 2.32 5.77 8.12
N THR A 95 2.88 4.60 7.82
CA THR A 95 3.56 3.76 8.81
C THR A 95 4.91 3.28 8.32
N VAL A 96 5.85 3.14 9.25
CA VAL A 96 7.19 2.56 9.04
C VAL A 96 7.29 1.27 9.85
N HIS A 97 7.77 0.20 9.23
CA HIS A 97 7.88 -1.14 9.80
C HIS A 97 9.32 -1.65 9.68
N CYS A 98 9.92 -2.03 10.82
CA CYS A 98 11.31 -2.43 10.90
C CYS A 98 11.43 -3.96 10.91
N ASP A 99 11.30 -4.58 9.72
CA ASP A 99 11.37 -6.03 9.54
C ASP A 99 12.36 -6.52 8.48
N HIS A 100 12.76 -5.68 7.53
CA HIS A 100 13.64 -6.09 6.42
C HIS A 100 15.12 -6.11 6.78
N LEU A 101 15.57 -5.32 7.75
CA LEU A 101 16.98 -5.29 8.19
C LEU A 101 17.32 -6.39 9.20
N ILE A 102 16.37 -7.26 9.55
CA ILE A 102 16.56 -8.42 10.41
C ILE A 102 16.86 -9.63 9.52
N GLN A 103 18.04 -10.24 9.69
CA GLN A 103 18.44 -11.42 8.93
C GLN A 103 18.19 -12.70 9.74
N ALA A 104 17.43 -13.64 9.21
CA ALA A 104 17.21 -14.93 9.80
C ALA A 104 18.43 -15.85 9.53
N HIS A 105 19.39 -15.89 10.44
CA HIS A 105 20.66 -16.60 10.26
C HIS A 105 20.96 -17.63 11.36
N GLN A 106 20.92 -17.23 12.63
CA GLN A 106 21.30 -18.11 13.75
C GLN A 106 20.14 -18.48 14.66
N GLY A 107 19.17 -17.59 14.80
CA GLY A 107 17.99 -17.76 15.65
C GLY A 107 17.45 -16.41 16.14
N ALA A 108 16.17 -16.39 16.48
CA ALA A 108 15.42 -15.15 16.70
C ALA A 108 16.08 -14.19 17.71
N ALA A 109 16.59 -14.66 18.82
CA ALA A 109 17.21 -13.82 19.85
C ALA A 109 18.52 -13.18 19.38
N GLN A 110 19.41 -13.98 18.77
CA GLN A 110 20.70 -13.51 18.29
C GLN A 110 20.59 -12.61 17.08
N ASP A 111 19.73 -12.98 16.14
CA ASP A 111 19.49 -12.19 14.91
C ASP A 111 18.86 -10.84 15.24
N MET A 112 17.96 -10.80 16.23
CA MET A 112 17.37 -9.56 16.72
C MET A 112 18.40 -8.66 17.42
N ASP A 113 19.26 -9.20 18.26
CA ASP A 113 20.33 -8.46 18.93
C ASP A 113 21.31 -7.88 17.92
N THR A 114 21.73 -8.71 16.95
CA THR A 114 22.58 -8.28 15.83
C THR A 114 21.93 -7.15 15.02
N ALA A 115 20.65 -7.29 14.66
CA ALA A 115 19.93 -6.28 13.90
C ALA A 115 19.85 -4.94 14.65
N ARG A 116 19.50 -4.97 15.93
CA ARG A 116 19.43 -3.78 16.79
C ARG A 116 20.76 -3.07 16.92
N THR A 117 21.85 -3.83 17.09
CA THR A 117 23.20 -3.26 17.22
C THR A 117 23.69 -2.69 15.90
N THR A 118 23.58 -3.48 14.82
CA THR A 118 24.12 -3.10 13.50
C THR A 118 23.34 -1.94 12.86
N ASN A 119 22.02 -1.90 13.05
CA ASN A 119 21.15 -0.92 12.41
C ASN A 119 20.59 0.12 13.40
N GLN A 120 21.22 0.32 14.55
CA GLN A 120 20.74 1.22 15.59
C GLN A 120 20.49 2.62 15.04
N GLU A 121 21.42 3.18 14.29
CA GLU A 121 21.30 4.52 13.70
C GLU A 121 20.08 4.64 12.80
N VAL A 122 19.81 3.64 11.98
CA VAL A 122 18.64 3.60 11.09
C VAL A 122 17.34 3.57 11.90
N TYR A 123 17.26 2.70 12.90
CA TYR A 123 16.05 2.59 13.72
C TYR A 123 15.81 3.86 14.55
N ASP A 124 16.85 4.49 15.05
CA ASP A 124 16.74 5.74 15.82
C ASP A 124 16.33 6.91 14.90
N PHE A 125 16.88 6.99 13.70
CA PHE A 125 16.43 7.94 12.67
C PHE A 125 14.96 7.75 12.34
N LEU A 126 14.54 6.54 11.96
CA LEU A 126 13.16 6.26 11.57
C LEU A 126 12.17 6.52 12.71
N ARG A 127 12.54 6.16 13.95
CA ARG A 127 11.72 6.44 15.15
C ARG A 127 11.54 7.92 15.38
N SER A 128 12.64 8.68 15.36
CA SER A 128 12.62 10.13 15.62
C SER A 128 11.87 10.90 14.53
N ALA A 129 12.10 10.55 13.27
CA ALA A 129 11.40 11.14 12.14
C ALA A 129 9.90 10.78 12.15
N SER A 130 9.55 9.54 12.49
CA SER A 130 8.15 9.14 12.64
C SER A 130 7.43 9.96 13.70
N ALA A 131 8.05 10.13 14.86
CA ALA A 131 7.50 10.97 15.94
C ALA A 131 7.36 12.45 15.50
N ARG A 132 8.31 12.98 14.73
CA ARG A 132 8.28 14.38 14.26
C ARG A 132 7.20 14.64 13.23
N TYR A 133 6.96 13.71 12.31
CA TYR A 133 6.09 13.92 11.15
C TYR A 133 4.73 13.20 11.24
N GLY A 134 4.43 12.58 12.37
CA GLY A 134 3.15 11.90 12.59
C GLY A 134 3.02 10.58 11.84
N LEU A 135 4.13 9.86 11.65
CA LEU A 135 4.13 8.49 11.13
C LEU A 135 3.93 7.47 12.26
N GLY A 136 3.25 6.38 12.00
CA GLY A 136 3.26 5.22 12.88
C GLY A 136 4.60 4.48 12.79
N PHE A 137 5.14 4.03 13.91
CA PHE A 137 6.42 3.35 13.97
C PHE A 137 6.30 1.97 14.62
N TRP A 138 6.54 0.94 13.83
CA TRP A 138 6.62 -0.46 14.25
C TRP A 138 8.10 -0.87 14.31
N GLY A 139 8.65 -0.88 15.51
CA GLY A 139 10.08 -1.14 15.73
C GLY A 139 10.50 -2.58 15.46
N PRO A 140 11.83 -2.87 15.51
CA PRO A 140 12.35 -4.22 15.28
C PRO A 140 11.74 -5.24 16.23
N GLY A 141 11.19 -6.33 15.68
CA GLY A 141 10.51 -7.38 16.42
C GLY A 141 8.99 -7.25 16.51
N ALA A 142 8.41 -6.17 15.99
CA ALA A 142 6.96 -5.97 15.99
C ALA A 142 6.19 -6.90 15.04
N GLY A 143 6.87 -7.50 14.08
CA GLY A 143 6.29 -8.42 13.09
C GLY A 143 6.59 -8.00 11.65
N ILE A 144 6.24 -8.86 10.71
CA ILE A 144 6.39 -8.61 9.27
C ILE A 144 5.38 -7.53 8.84
N ILE A 145 5.84 -6.51 8.10
CA ILE A 145 5.03 -5.39 7.64
C ILE A 145 3.67 -5.81 7.08
N HIS A 146 3.62 -6.78 6.18
CA HIS A 146 2.38 -7.15 5.50
C HIS A 146 1.38 -7.83 6.42
N GLN A 147 1.85 -8.57 7.41
CA GLN A 147 1.01 -9.18 8.44
C GLN A 147 0.47 -8.11 9.39
N VAL A 148 1.33 -7.22 9.87
CA VAL A 148 0.94 -6.09 10.73
C VAL A 148 -0.10 -5.21 10.04
N VAL A 149 0.12 -4.88 8.75
CA VAL A 149 -0.82 -4.07 7.97
C VAL A 149 -2.16 -4.79 7.79
N LEU A 150 -2.13 -6.09 7.48
CA LEU A 150 -3.35 -6.89 7.30
C LEU A 150 -4.19 -6.95 8.57
N GLU A 151 -3.55 -7.13 9.72
CA GLU A 151 -4.22 -7.28 11.02
C GLU A 151 -4.74 -5.96 11.60
N ASN A 152 -4.07 -4.84 11.35
CA ASN A 152 -4.37 -3.59 12.05
C ASN A 152 -4.97 -2.51 11.16
N TYR A 153 -4.68 -2.52 9.86
CA TYR A 153 -4.95 -1.36 8.99
C TYR A 153 -5.81 -1.65 7.78
N ALA A 154 -5.81 -2.89 7.28
CA ALA A 154 -6.54 -3.25 6.08
C ALA A 154 -8.06 -3.29 6.32
N PHE A 155 -8.81 -2.80 5.36
CA PHE A 155 -10.28 -2.87 5.33
C PHE A 155 -10.79 -3.03 3.90
N PRO A 156 -11.92 -3.73 3.68
CA PRO A 156 -12.49 -3.90 2.34
C PRO A 156 -12.77 -2.56 1.66
N GLY A 157 -12.36 -2.43 0.42
CA GLY A 157 -12.61 -1.23 -0.38
C GLY A 157 -11.61 -0.08 -0.19
N GLY A 158 -10.68 -0.17 0.77
CA GLY A 158 -9.60 0.80 0.94
C GLY A 158 -8.54 0.68 -0.15
N MET A 159 -7.74 1.73 -0.31
CA MET A 159 -6.58 1.76 -1.20
C MET A 159 -5.31 2.12 -0.43
N MET A 160 -4.25 1.36 -0.65
CA MET A 160 -2.94 1.69 -0.08
C MET A 160 -1.82 1.50 -1.09
N ILE A 161 -0.76 2.26 -0.92
CA ILE A 161 0.52 2.04 -1.56
C ILE A 161 1.59 1.73 -0.51
N GLY A 162 2.64 1.04 -0.92
CA GLY A 162 3.73 0.73 0.00
C GLY A 162 5.05 0.53 -0.71
N THR A 163 6.15 0.80 0.00
CA THR A 163 7.49 0.71 -0.55
C THR A 163 8.06 -0.72 -0.52
N ASP A 164 7.18 -1.70 -0.70
CA ASP A 164 7.53 -3.12 -0.74
C ASP A 164 6.72 -3.87 -1.80
N SER A 165 7.35 -4.84 -2.45
CA SER A 165 6.74 -5.65 -3.53
C SER A 165 5.60 -6.54 -3.06
N HIS A 166 5.49 -6.84 -1.77
CA HIS A 166 4.42 -7.66 -1.18
C HIS A 166 3.28 -6.83 -0.58
N THR A 167 3.27 -5.51 -0.78
CA THR A 167 2.14 -4.64 -0.41
C THR A 167 0.77 -5.17 -0.87
N PRO A 168 0.63 -5.81 -2.06
CA PRO A 168 -0.63 -6.43 -2.51
C PRO A 168 -1.23 -7.47 -1.56
N ASN A 169 -0.50 -7.94 -0.54
CA ASN A 169 -1.02 -8.83 0.50
C ASN A 169 -2.28 -8.29 1.20
N ALA A 170 -2.42 -6.97 1.32
CA ALA A 170 -3.62 -6.32 1.86
C ALA A 170 -4.90 -6.60 1.03
N GLY A 171 -4.74 -7.03 -0.23
CA GLY A 171 -5.83 -7.52 -1.07
C GLY A 171 -6.55 -8.74 -0.49
N GLY A 172 -5.93 -9.49 0.42
CA GLY A 172 -6.55 -10.61 1.15
C GLY A 172 -7.77 -10.18 1.97
N LEU A 173 -7.83 -8.90 2.41
CA LEU A 173 -9.02 -8.29 3.03
C LEU A 173 -9.78 -7.34 2.10
N GLY A 174 -9.57 -7.44 0.78
CA GLY A 174 -10.34 -6.67 -0.19
C GLY A 174 -9.90 -5.21 -0.35
N MET A 175 -8.66 -4.86 -0.03
CA MET A 175 -8.05 -3.59 -0.43
C MET A 175 -7.53 -3.65 -1.87
N PHE A 176 -7.44 -2.48 -2.51
CA PHE A 176 -6.52 -2.31 -3.63
C PHE A 176 -5.17 -1.85 -3.05
N ALA A 177 -4.16 -2.68 -3.20
CA ALA A 177 -2.85 -2.41 -2.62
C ALA A 177 -1.74 -2.63 -3.66
N CYS A 178 -0.81 -1.69 -3.77
CA CYS A 178 0.25 -1.71 -4.77
C CYS A 178 1.61 -1.37 -4.16
N GLY A 179 2.64 -2.14 -4.57
CA GLY A 179 4.03 -1.81 -4.30
C GLY A 179 4.50 -0.69 -5.23
N VAL A 180 5.14 0.33 -4.69
CA VAL A 180 5.59 1.53 -5.41
C VAL A 180 7.02 1.90 -5.03
N GLY A 181 7.61 2.81 -5.79
CA GLY A 181 8.88 3.44 -5.42
C GLY A 181 8.75 4.44 -4.26
N GLY A 182 9.91 4.79 -3.67
CA GLY A 182 9.93 5.78 -2.59
C GLY A 182 9.35 7.13 -2.99
N ALA A 183 9.58 7.56 -4.23
CA ALA A 183 9.06 8.85 -4.74
C ALA A 183 7.53 8.91 -4.73
N ASP A 184 6.85 7.86 -5.22
CA ASP A 184 5.37 7.79 -5.18
C ASP A 184 4.83 7.85 -3.75
N ALA A 185 5.51 7.17 -2.81
CA ALA A 185 5.14 7.21 -1.41
C ALA A 185 5.28 8.63 -0.83
N VAL A 186 6.36 9.34 -1.19
CA VAL A 186 6.60 10.73 -0.75
C VAL A 186 5.52 11.66 -1.30
N ASP A 187 5.17 11.55 -2.58
CA ASP A 187 4.14 12.39 -3.19
C ASP A 187 2.81 12.24 -2.45
N VAL A 188 2.38 11.01 -2.19
CA VAL A 188 1.12 10.76 -1.44
C VAL A 188 1.23 11.25 0.00
N MET A 189 2.34 11.02 0.69
CA MET A 189 2.57 11.56 2.04
C MET A 189 2.54 13.09 2.07
N ALA A 190 3.03 13.74 1.01
CA ALA A 190 3.03 15.20 0.86
C ALA A 190 1.67 15.77 0.42
N GLY A 191 0.69 14.92 0.10
CA GLY A 191 -0.67 15.30 -0.28
C GLY A 191 -0.90 15.44 -1.78
N PHE A 192 0.03 14.95 -2.61
CA PHE A 192 -0.17 14.85 -4.06
C PHE A 192 -0.91 13.54 -4.41
N PRO A 193 -1.59 13.48 -5.55
CA PRO A 193 -2.16 12.21 -6.02
C PRO A 193 -1.05 11.25 -6.44
N TRP A 194 -1.33 9.95 -6.34
CA TRP A 194 -0.51 8.92 -6.95
C TRP A 194 -0.87 8.76 -8.42
N GLU A 195 0.10 8.96 -9.28
CA GLU A 195 -0.06 8.81 -10.72
C GLU A 195 0.30 7.38 -11.15
N VAL A 196 -0.60 6.74 -11.88
CA VAL A 196 -0.37 5.39 -12.39
C VAL A 196 -1.05 5.18 -13.74
N LEU A 197 -0.39 4.51 -14.67
CA LEU A 197 -1.02 4.07 -15.93
C LEU A 197 -2.22 3.18 -15.59
N TYR A 198 -3.40 3.49 -16.13
CA TYR A 198 -4.62 2.73 -15.84
C TYR A 198 -4.41 1.24 -16.20
N PRO A 199 -4.34 0.33 -15.21
CA PRO A 199 -3.97 -1.05 -15.49
C PRO A 199 -5.06 -1.81 -16.23
N ASN A 200 -4.64 -2.65 -17.16
CA ASN A 200 -5.52 -3.66 -17.75
C ASN A 200 -5.88 -4.71 -16.69
N LYS A 201 -7.14 -5.14 -16.69
CA LYS A 201 -7.64 -6.14 -15.74
C LYS A 201 -7.47 -7.54 -16.30
N VAL A 202 -6.93 -8.43 -15.48
CA VAL A 202 -6.84 -9.85 -15.78
C VAL A 202 -7.73 -10.63 -14.81
N GLY A 203 -8.75 -11.29 -15.32
CA GLY A 203 -9.61 -12.19 -14.54
C GLY A 203 -8.93 -13.54 -14.33
N VAL A 204 -8.87 -14.00 -13.08
CA VAL A 204 -8.39 -15.34 -12.75
C VAL A 204 -9.53 -16.11 -12.07
N HIS A 205 -10.03 -17.16 -12.76
CA HIS A 205 -11.06 -18.04 -12.21
C HIS A 205 -10.38 -19.32 -11.71
N LEU A 206 -10.38 -19.50 -10.38
CA LEU A 206 -9.87 -20.69 -9.73
C LEU A 206 -10.97 -21.75 -9.63
N THR A 207 -10.67 -22.98 -10.07
CA THR A 207 -11.58 -24.13 -10.01
C THR A 207 -10.88 -25.33 -9.40
N GLY A 208 -11.65 -26.24 -8.80
CA GLY A 208 -11.10 -27.43 -8.13
C GLY A 208 -10.66 -27.15 -6.69
N SER A 209 -9.71 -27.93 -6.20
CA SER A 209 -9.19 -27.86 -4.84
C SER A 209 -7.68 -28.07 -4.81
N LEU A 210 -7.02 -27.54 -3.79
CA LEU A 210 -5.62 -27.83 -3.52
C LEU A 210 -5.51 -29.27 -2.97
N ASN A 211 -4.53 -30.04 -3.46
CA ASN A 211 -4.31 -31.42 -3.08
C ASN A 211 -2.85 -31.67 -2.69
N GLY A 212 -2.64 -32.62 -1.79
CA GLY A 212 -1.31 -33.00 -1.35
C GLY A 212 -0.57 -31.82 -0.69
N TRP A 213 0.61 -31.54 -1.19
CA TRP A 213 1.50 -30.46 -0.71
C TRP A 213 1.27 -29.11 -1.41
N ALA A 214 0.27 -28.99 -2.29
CA ALA A 214 -0.02 -27.73 -2.97
C ALA A 214 -0.58 -26.69 -2.00
N SER A 215 -0.10 -25.45 -2.12
CA SER A 215 -0.45 -24.33 -1.26
C SER A 215 -0.99 -23.15 -2.08
N PRO A 216 -1.61 -22.14 -1.46
CA PRO A 216 -1.97 -20.89 -2.15
C PRO A 216 -0.77 -20.20 -2.84
N LYS A 217 0.45 -20.39 -2.32
CA LYS A 217 1.67 -19.87 -2.95
C LYS A 217 1.90 -20.45 -4.34
N ASP A 218 1.60 -21.72 -4.56
CA ASP A 218 1.75 -22.36 -5.87
C ASP A 218 0.79 -21.76 -6.90
N VAL A 219 -0.41 -21.39 -6.45
CA VAL A 219 -1.40 -20.71 -7.30
C VAL A 219 -0.88 -19.38 -7.81
N ILE A 220 -0.39 -18.51 -6.90
CA ILE A 220 0.11 -17.19 -7.30
C ILE A 220 1.36 -17.28 -8.17
N LEU A 221 2.27 -18.20 -7.88
CA LEU A 221 3.45 -18.42 -8.72
C LEU A 221 3.07 -18.89 -10.14
N LYS A 222 2.04 -19.74 -10.26
CA LYS A 222 1.53 -20.17 -11.56
C LYS A 222 0.89 -19.03 -12.34
N VAL A 223 0.11 -18.17 -11.68
CA VAL A 223 -0.52 -16.99 -12.28
C VAL A 223 0.55 -16.03 -12.79
N CYS A 224 1.52 -15.65 -11.95
CA CYS A 224 2.64 -14.79 -12.33
C CYS A 224 3.45 -15.33 -13.51
N GLY A 225 3.74 -16.64 -13.51
CA GLY A 225 4.45 -17.29 -14.61
C GLY A 225 3.69 -17.30 -15.94
N ARG A 226 2.36 -17.28 -15.92
CA ARG A 226 1.53 -17.15 -17.14
C ARG A 226 1.50 -15.71 -17.65
N GLN A 227 1.35 -14.73 -16.76
CA GLN A 227 1.36 -13.30 -17.14
C GLN A 227 2.70 -12.88 -17.73
N ALA A 228 3.82 -13.29 -17.17
CA ALA A 228 5.14 -13.02 -17.71
C ALA A 228 5.39 -13.61 -19.12
N ARG A 229 4.68 -14.68 -19.50
CA ARG A 229 4.72 -15.23 -20.86
C ARG A 229 3.81 -14.51 -21.84
N ALA A 230 2.70 -13.97 -21.37
CA ALA A 230 1.75 -13.24 -22.22
C ALA A 230 2.23 -11.80 -22.53
N ALA A 231 3.17 -11.27 -21.74
CA ALA A 231 3.78 -9.95 -21.91
C ALA A 231 5.02 -9.95 -22.83
N ARG A 232 5.42 -11.09 -23.37
CA ARG A 232 6.52 -11.25 -24.35
C ARG A 232 5.96 -11.47 -25.75
#